data_06fad96b20b6e8023d750636911f9698
#
_entry.id   06fad96b20b6e8023d750636911f9698
#
_cell.length_a   1.000
_cell.length_b   1.000
_cell.length_c   1.000
_cell.angle_alpha   90.00
_cell.angle_beta   90.00
_cell.angle_gamma   90.00
#
_symmetry.space_group_name_H-M   'P 1'
#
loop_
_entity.id
_entity.type
_entity.pdbx_description
1 polymer ?
#
loop_
_entity_poly.entity_id
_entity_poly.type
_entity_poly.pdbx_seq_one_letter_code
_entity_poly.pdbx_strand_id
1 'polypeptide(L)'
;VSRSVNAQSKDVDNPNDDNPLGRVLSAYHSNQSADVETLELKLDDAILKELPALERGINFIKLLSSVAPLLGLLGTVTGMIVTFQAITLFGTGDPKLMAGGISQALVTTVLGLTAAIPLVLLHSVAQQRSRSIQQVLEEQSAGLIAAKAESR
;
A
#
# COMPACT_ATOMS: atom_id res chain seq x y z
N VAL A 1 -6.37 9.36 -9.33
CA VAL A 1 -6.96 9.69 -8.01
C VAL A 1 -6.33 10.96 -7.45
N SER A 2 -5.02 11.04 -7.22
CA SER A 2 -4.37 12.21 -6.61
C SER A 2 -4.63 13.51 -7.39
N ARG A 3 -4.56 13.48 -8.72
CA ARG A 3 -4.83 14.66 -9.56
C ARG A 3 -6.30 15.11 -9.50
N SER A 4 -7.22 14.17 -9.51
CA SER A 4 -8.65 14.47 -9.43
C SER A 4 -9.04 15.00 -8.05
N VAL A 5 -8.45 14.48 -6.98
CA VAL A 5 -8.65 15.02 -5.62
C VAL A 5 -8.09 16.43 -5.49
N ASN A 6 -6.91 16.72 -6.02
CA ASN A 6 -6.34 18.06 -6.00
C ASN A 6 -7.13 19.06 -6.86
N ALA A 7 -7.71 18.62 -7.96
CA ALA A 7 -8.60 19.47 -8.76
C ALA A 7 -9.91 19.74 -7.99
N GLN A 8 -10.49 18.74 -7.37
CA GLN A 8 -11.71 18.84 -6.59
C GLN A 8 -11.56 19.75 -5.35
N SER A 9 -10.38 19.77 -4.71
CA SER A 9 -10.13 20.65 -3.55
C SER A 9 -10.22 22.14 -3.88
N LYS A 10 -10.11 22.49 -5.15
CA LYS A 10 -10.26 23.87 -5.66
C LYS A 10 -11.69 24.22 -6.06
N ASP A 11 -12.56 23.24 -6.20
CA ASP A 11 -13.97 23.39 -6.60
C ASP A 11 -14.86 22.58 -5.67
N VAL A 12 -15.11 23.14 -4.50
CA VAL A 12 -15.88 22.50 -3.41
C VAL A 12 -17.39 22.49 -3.71
N ASP A 13 -17.86 23.44 -4.49
CA ASP A 13 -19.30 23.62 -4.74
C ASP A 13 -19.86 22.65 -5.79
N ASN A 14 -18.99 22.07 -6.62
CA ASN A 14 -19.37 21.13 -7.68
C ASN A 14 -18.70 19.76 -7.44
N PRO A 15 -19.22 18.94 -6.51
CA PRO A 15 -18.63 17.64 -6.21
C PRO A 15 -18.75 16.68 -7.39
N ASN A 16 -17.65 16.00 -7.71
CA ASN A 16 -17.59 14.94 -8.70
C ASN A 16 -17.42 13.59 -8.01
N ASP A 17 -18.41 12.73 -8.11
CA ASP A 17 -18.43 11.41 -7.47
C ASP A 17 -17.38 10.42 -8.02
N ASP A 18 -16.68 10.78 -9.09
CA ASP A 18 -15.58 9.97 -9.65
C ASP A 18 -14.28 9.99 -8.80
N ASN A 19 -14.21 10.85 -7.80
CA ASN A 19 -13.07 10.92 -6.91
C ASN A 19 -13.48 10.87 -5.42
N PRO A 20 -12.59 10.45 -4.52
CA PRO A 20 -12.90 10.31 -3.09
C PRO A 20 -13.37 11.61 -2.44
N LEU A 21 -12.72 12.73 -2.74
CA LEU A 21 -13.09 14.03 -2.17
C LEU A 21 -14.48 14.47 -2.67
N GLY A 22 -14.78 14.26 -3.94
CA GLY A 22 -16.11 14.57 -4.50
C GLY A 22 -17.22 13.80 -3.79
N ARG A 23 -17.00 12.52 -3.47
CA ARG A 23 -17.97 11.72 -2.71
C ARG A 23 -18.16 12.22 -1.28
N VAL A 24 -17.09 12.65 -0.61
CA VAL A 24 -17.18 13.29 0.72
C VAL A 24 -17.92 14.62 0.66
N LEU A 25 -17.64 15.44 -0.36
CA LEU A 25 -18.36 16.69 -0.59
C LEU A 25 -19.85 16.47 -0.90
N SER A 26 -20.17 15.42 -1.67
CA SER A 26 -21.57 15.03 -1.92
C SER A 26 -22.28 14.65 -0.61
N ALA A 27 -21.63 13.94 0.28
CA ALA A 27 -22.16 13.63 1.61
C ALA A 27 -22.41 14.92 2.44
N TYR A 28 -21.51 15.89 2.37
CA TYR A 28 -21.70 17.20 2.99
C TYR A 28 -22.95 17.92 2.45
N HIS A 29 -23.07 18.03 1.14
CA HIS A 29 -24.20 18.71 0.50
C HIS A 29 -25.53 18.01 0.77
N SER A 30 -25.54 16.70 0.92
CA SER A 30 -26.74 15.92 1.23
C SER A 30 -27.18 16.04 2.70
N ASN A 31 -26.32 16.50 3.59
CA ASN A 31 -26.57 16.58 5.04
C ASN A 31 -26.45 18.01 5.60
N GLN A 32 -26.65 19.05 4.79
CA GLN A 32 -26.53 20.44 5.22
C GLN A 32 -27.53 20.85 6.29
N SER A 33 -28.68 20.19 6.39
CA SER A 33 -29.70 20.45 7.39
C SER A 33 -29.40 19.81 8.75
N ALA A 34 -28.39 18.90 8.82
CA ALA A 34 -27.97 18.25 10.05
C ALA A 34 -27.24 19.25 10.98
N ASP A 35 -27.24 18.96 12.29
CA ASP A 35 -26.44 19.70 13.24
C ASP A 35 -24.94 19.39 13.03
N VAL A 36 -24.06 20.20 13.65
CA VAL A 36 -22.61 20.08 13.46
C VAL A 36 -22.09 18.70 13.87
N GLU A 37 -22.55 18.16 14.98
CA GLU A 37 -22.15 16.86 15.50
C GLU A 37 -22.55 15.72 14.56
N THR A 38 -23.79 15.72 14.08
CA THR A 38 -24.30 14.72 13.11
C THR A 38 -23.59 14.85 11.77
N LEU A 39 -23.31 16.05 11.30
CA LEU A 39 -22.57 16.30 10.07
C LEU A 39 -21.15 15.75 10.17
N GLU A 40 -20.46 15.97 11.28
CA GLU A 40 -19.12 15.44 11.55
C GLU A 40 -19.11 13.91 11.45
N LEU A 41 -20.06 13.24 12.09
CA LEU A 41 -20.19 11.77 12.03
C LEU A 41 -20.46 11.28 10.61
N LYS A 42 -21.28 11.99 9.84
CA LYS A 42 -21.59 11.63 8.44
C LYS A 42 -20.37 11.80 7.53
N LEU A 43 -19.57 12.84 7.72
CA LEU A 43 -18.34 13.06 6.97
C LEU A 43 -17.26 12.03 7.33
N ASP A 44 -17.12 11.71 8.60
CA ASP A 44 -16.19 10.67 9.05
C ASP A 44 -16.57 9.30 8.47
N ASP A 45 -17.85 8.95 8.44
CA ASP A 45 -18.34 7.73 7.81
C ASP A 45 -18.03 7.72 6.29
N ALA A 46 -18.24 8.84 5.61
CA ALA A 46 -17.93 8.97 4.19
C ALA A 46 -16.42 8.78 3.91
N ILE A 47 -15.55 9.34 4.76
CA ILE A 47 -14.10 9.16 4.65
C ILE A 47 -13.70 7.70 4.91
N LEU A 48 -14.26 7.08 5.95
CA LEU A 48 -13.97 5.68 6.27
C LEU A 48 -14.36 4.71 5.15
N LYS A 49 -15.38 5.02 4.38
CA LYS A 49 -15.78 4.23 3.19
C LYS A 49 -14.77 4.32 2.04
N GLU A 50 -13.97 5.38 1.98
CA GLU A 50 -12.95 5.56 0.95
C GLU A 50 -11.63 4.82 1.25
N LEU A 51 -11.33 4.56 2.53
CA LEU A 51 -10.06 3.96 2.96
C LEU A 51 -9.79 2.57 2.35
N PRO A 52 -10.74 1.61 2.28
CA PRO A 52 -10.49 0.30 1.70
C PRO A 52 -10.02 0.37 0.25
N ALA A 53 -10.60 1.25 -0.56
CA ALA A 53 -10.21 1.41 -1.96
C ALA A 53 -8.81 2.03 -2.11
N LEU A 54 -8.43 2.94 -1.21
CA LEU A 54 -7.11 3.59 -1.21
C LEU A 54 -5.99 2.63 -0.76
N GLU A 55 -6.28 1.71 0.16
CA GLU A 55 -5.29 0.82 0.78
C GLU A 55 -5.19 -0.56 0.12
N ARG A 56 -6.17 -0.96 -0.68
CA ARG A 56 -6.31 -2.32 -1.22
C ARG A 56 -5.10 -2.80 -1.99
N GLY A 57 -4.66 -2.06 -3.00
CA GLY A 57 -3.48 -2.41 -3.81
C GLY A 57 -2.17 -2.29 -3.04
N ILE A 58 -2.11 -1.36 -2.08
CA ILE A 58 -0.94 -1.10 -1.25
C ILE A 58 -0.65 -2.29 -0.32
N ASN A 59 -1.67 -2.86 0.29
CA ASN A 59 -1.54 -4.05 1.14
C ASN A 59 -1.04 -5.27 0.36
N PHE A 60 -1.47 -5.43 -0.89
CA PHE A 60 -0.97 -6.49 -1.77
C PHE A 60 0.51 -6.31 -2.11
N ILE A 61 0.95 -5.10 -2.46
CA ILE A 61 2.36 -4.78 -2.71
C ILE A 61 3.19 -5.02 -1.45
N LYS A 62 2.70 -4.64 -0.29
CA LYS A 62 3.34 -4.90 1.00
C LYS A 62 3.55 -6.39 1.24
N LEU A 63 2.54 -7.21 0.97
CA LEU A 63 2.63 -8.66 1.07
C LEU A 63 3.71 -9.22 0.15
N LEU A 64 3.72 -8.82 -1.12
CA LEU A 64 4.72 -9.26 -2.09
C LEU A 64 6.14 -8.85 -1.68
N SER A 65 6.32 -7.63 -1.19
CA SER A 65 7.63 -7.15 -0.73
C SER A 65 8.16 -7.93 0.47
N SER A 66 7.27 -8.42 1.32
CA SER A 66 7.62 -9.25 2.48
C SER A 66 7.91 -10.70 2.11
N VAL A 67 7.19 -11.24 1.13
CA VAL A 67 7.31 -12.65 0.70
C VAL A 67 8.53 -12.88 -0.20
N ALA A 68 8.89 -11.91 -1.04
CA ALA A 68 9.99 -12.07 -2.01
C ALA A 68 11.34 -12.44 -1.35
N PRO A 69 11.80 -11.79 -0.28
CA PRO A 69 13.03 -12.22 0.40
C PRO A 69 12.91 -13.60 1.04
N LEU A 70 11.73 -13.97 1.52
CA LEU A 70 11.48 -15.29 2.12
C LEU A 70 11.56 -16.40 1.07
N LEU A 71 11.09 -16.15 -0.15
CA LEU A 71 11.26 -17.08 -1.26
C LEU A 71 12.73 -17.24 -1.65
N GLY A 72 13.50 -16.16 -1.63
CA GLY A 72 14.95 -16.20 -1.81
C GLY A 72 15.65 -17.05 -0.75
N LEU A 73 15.27 -16.87 0.51
CA LEU A 73 15.78 -17.68 1.63
C LEU A 73 15.39 -19.15 1.49
N LEU A 74 14.15 -19.44 1.11
CA LEU A 74 13.69 -20.81 0.86
C LEU A 74 14.53 -21.47 -0.24
N GLY A 75 14.85 -20.74 -1.32
CA GLY A 75 15.74 -21.23 -2.38
C GLY A 75 17.14 -21.56 -1.88
N THR A 76 17.71 -20.75 -0.98
CA THR A 76 19.00 -21.02 -0.36
C THR A 76 18.96 -22.30 0.47
N VAL A 77 17.97 -22.45 1.33
CA VAL A 77 17.83 -23.63 2.18
C VAL A 77 17.66 -24.90 1.36
N THR A 78 16.77 -24.89 0.36
CA THR A 78 16.54 -26.04 -0.52
C THR A 78 17.78 -26.38 -1.33
N GLY A 79 18.48 -25.38 -1.88
CA GLY A 79 19.72 -25.57 -2.64
C GLY A 79 20.84 -26.18 -1.79
N MET A 80 20.98 -25.76 -0.54
CA MET A 80 21.95 -26.34 0.38
C MET A 80 21.61 -27.77 0.79
N ILE A 81 20.33 -28.09 0.98
CA ILE A 81 19.88 -29.46 1.24
C ILE A 81 20.30 -30.38 0.11
N VAL A 82 20.02 -29.99 -1.13
CA VAL A 82 20.40 -30.77 -2.33
C VAL A 82 21.91 -30.96 -2.41
N THR A 83 22.69 -29.92 -2.13
CA THR A 83 24.15 -29.97 -2.11
C THR A 83 24.67 -30.98 -1.06
N PHE A 84 24.16 -30.93 0.17
CA PHE A 84 24.55 -31.86 1.22
C PHE A 84 24.09 -33.30 0.93
N GLN A 85 22.93 -33.49 0.34
CA GLN A 85 22.49 -34.82 -0.08
C GLN A 85 23.44 -35.41 -1.15
N ALA A 86 23.87 -34.60 -2.10
CA ALA A 86 24.86 -35.04 -3.11
C ALA A 86 26.18 -35.45 -2.46
N ILE A 87 26.67 -34.69 -1.46
CA ILE A 87 27.86 -35.02 -0.70
C ILE A 87 27.69 -36.35 0.06
N THR A 88 26.54 -36.57 0.65
CA THR A 88 26.25 -37.81 1.38
C THR A 88 26.23 -39.04 0.47
N LEU A 89 25.68 -38.90 -0.72
CA LEU A 89 25.53 -40.01 -1.69
C LEU A 89 26.83 -40.31 -2.48
N PHE A 90 27.53 -39.26 -2.91
CA PHE A 90 28.67 -39.36 -3.80
C PHE A 90 30.01 -39.01 -3.16
N GLY A 91 30.01 -38.61 -1.87
CA GLY A 91 31.20 -38.16 -1.18
C GLY A 91 31.67 -36.76 -1.55
N THR A 92 32.75 -36.32 -0.92
CA THR A 92 33.30 -34.94 -1.09
C THR A 92 34.28 -34.87 -2.28
N GLY A 93 34.18 -35.78 -3.27
CA GLY A 93 35.21 -35.99 -4.30
C GLY A 93 35.45 -34.87 -5.27
N ASP A 94 34.49 -33.95 -5.50
CA ASP A 94 34.64 -32.84 -6.45
C ASP A 94 34.26 -31.51 -5.84
N PRO A 95 35.26 -30.68 -5.45
CA PRO A 95 35.00 -29.32 -4.91
C PRO A 95 34.22 -28.39 -5.86
N LYS A 96 34.32 -28.60 -7.16
CA LYS A 96 33.61 -27.79 -8.16
C LYS A 96 32.11 -28.04 -8.14
N LEU A 97 31.67 -29.28 -7.96
CA LEU A 97 30.24 -29.62 -7.84
C LEU A 97 29.66 -29.03 -6.57
N MET A 98 30.40 -29.08 -5.46
CA MET A 98 29.97 -28.46 -4.21
C MET A 98 29.87 -26.95 -4.32
N ALA A 99 30.89 -26.30 -4.87
CA ALA A 99 30.91 -24.86 -5.10
C ALA A 99 29.77 -24.42 -6.04
N GLY A 100 29.49 -25.20 -7.07
CA GLY A 100 28.38 -24.95 -7.99
C GLY A 100 27.01 -24.99 -7.32
N GLY A 101 26.78 -26.00 -6.46
CA GLY A 101 25.52 -26.12 -5.71
C GLY A 101 25.31 -24.99 -4.71
N ILE A 102 26.37 -24.62 -3.99
CA ILE A 102 26.34 -23.48 -3.06
C ILE A 102 26.09 -22.17 -3.80
N SER A 103 26.80 -21.93 -4.91
CA SER A 103 26.64 -20.75 -5.74
C SER A 103 25.20 -20.63 -6.28
N GLN A 104 24.64 -21.71 -6.76
CA GLN A 104 23.25 -21.74 -7.25
C GLN A 104 22.25 -21.41 -6.13
N ALA A 105 22.45 -21.94 -4.94
CA ALA A 105 21.63 -21.61 -3.78
C ALA A 105 21.70 -20.11 -3.44
N LEU A 106 22.89 -19.52 -3.45
CA LEU A 106 23.08 -18.09 -3.18
C LEU A 106 22.44 -17.17 -4.23
N VAL A 107 22.42 -17.59 -5.50
CA VAL A 107 21.76 -16.85 -6.58
C VAL A 107 20.25 -16.67 -6.31
N THR A 108 19.59 -17.65 -5.71
CA THR A 108 18.18 -17.53 -5.37
C THR A 108 17.91 -16.41 -4.35
N THR A 109 18.83 -16.19 -3.40
CA THR A 109 18.77 -15.07 -2.46
C THR A 109 18.92 -13.73 -3.18
N VAL A 110 19.86 -13.64 -4.12
CA VAL A 110 20.05 -12.44 -4.96
C VAL A 110 18.76 -12.12 -5.74
N LEU A 111 18.16 -13.13 -6.36
CA LEU A 111 16.89 -12.95 -7.10
C LEU A 111 15.75 -12.47 -6.19
N GLY A 112 15.61 -13.07 -5.01
CA GLY A 112 14.60 -12.68 -4.04
C GLY A 112 14.76 -11.22 -3.58
N LEU A 113 15.98 -10.80 -3.27
CA LEU A 113 16.29 -9.43 -2.87
C LEU A 113 16.12 -8.44 -4.04
N THR A 114 16.52 -8.83 -5.24
CA THR A 114 16.35 -8.01 -6.44
C THR A 114 14.88 -7.75 -6.75
N ALA A 115 14.00 -8.69 -6.49
CA ALA A 115 12.56 -8.50 -6.59
C ALA A 115 11.99 -7.68 -5.43
N ALA A 116 12.50 -7.86 -4.21
CA ALA A 116 12.01 -7.21 -3.01
C ALA A 116 12.27 -5.69 -3.00
N ILE A 117 13.45 -5.25 -3.42
CA ILE A 117 13.85 -3.84 -3.34
C ILE A 117 12.91 -2.93 -4.14
N PRO A 118 12.61 -3.17 -5.43
CA PRO A 118 11.65 -2.37 -6.17
C PRO A 118 10.25 -2.40 -5.56
N LEU A 119 9.81 -3.55 -5.03
CA LEU A 119 8.50 -3.70 -4.39
C LEU A 119 8.39 -2.86 -3.11
N VAL A 120 9.43 -2.83 -2.29
CA VAL A 120 9.48 -1.99 -1.08
C VAL A 120 9.41 -0.51 -1.44
N LEU A 121 10.15 -0.08 -2.45
CA LEU A 121 10.12 1.31 -2.92
C LEU A 121 8.74 1.68 -3.48
N LEU A 122 8.15 0.81 -4.28
CA LEU A 122 6.81 1.02 -4.83
C LEU A 122 5.76 1.10 -3.73
N HIS A 123 5.82 0.21 -2.75
CA HIS A 123 4.94 0.23 -1.58
C HIS A 123 5.07 1.56 -0.82
N SER A 124 6.29 2.02 -0.56
CA SER A 124 6.56 3.26 0.16
C SER A 124 5.95 4.48 -0.55
N VAL A 125 6.15 4.59 -1.86
CA VAL A 125 5.59 5.69 -2.67
C VAL A 125 4.06 5.62 -2.70
N ALA A 126 3.49 4.45 -2.91
CA ALA A 126 2.04 4.27 -2.96
C ALA A 126 1.39 4.59 -1.62
N GLN A 127 2.01 4.18 -0.51
CA GLN A 127 1.52 4.46 0.84
C GLN A 127 1.57 5.97 1.16
N GLN A 128 2.64 6.64 0.77
CA GLN A 128 2.77 8.09 0.96
C GLN A 128 1.69 8.86 0.19
N ARG A 129 1.40 8.45 -1.05
CA ARG A 129 0.31 9.04 -1.85
C ARG A 129 -1.06 8.79 -1.25
N SER A 130 -1.31 7.58 -0.75
CA SER A 130 -2.56 7.24 -0.07
C SER A 130 -2.76 8.09 1.19
N ARG A 131 -1.76 8.26 2.02
CA ARG A 131 -1.80 9.13 3.20
C ARG A 131 -2.05 10.59 2.84
N SER A 132 -1.43 11.08 1.77
CA SER A 132 -1.66 12.44 1.27
C SER A 132 -3.11 12.66 0.86
N ILE A 133 -3.75 11.69 0.19
CA ILE A 133 -5.17 11.75 -0.16
C ILE A 133 -6.04 11.74 1.10
N GLN A 134 -5.77 10.87 2.04
CA GLN A 134 -6.49 10.82 3.32
C GLN A 134 -6.40 12.13 4.07
N GLN A 135 -5.22 12.74 4.10
CA GLN A 135 -5.00 14.04 4.74
C GLN A 135 -5.85 15.14 4.08
N VAL A 136 -5.92 15.17 2.76
CA VAL A 136 -6.78 16.13 2.02
C VAL A 136 -8.26 15.92 2.37
N LEU A 137 -8.73 14.67 2.44
CA LEU A 137 -10.11 14.37 2.82
C LEU A 137 -10.43 14.87 4.23
N GLU A 138 -9.54 14.64 5.19
CA GLU A 138 -9.69 15.08 6.58
C GLU A 138 -9.64 16.61 6.72
N GLU A 139 -8.71 17.27 6.04
CA GLU A 139 -8.58 18.73 6.04
C GLU A 139 -9.81 19.41 5.44
N GLN A 140 -10.32 18.92 4.31
CA GLN A 140 -11.51 19.46 3.68
C GLN A 140 -12.75 19.21 4.52
N SER A 141 -12.88 18.04 5.12
CA SER A 141 -13.96 17.72 6.04
C SER A 141 -13.95 18.65 7.28
N ALA A 142 -12.81 18.81 7.90
CA ALA A 142 -12.65 19.70 9.05
C ALA A 142 -12.98 21.17 8.69
N GLY A 143 -12.57 21.63 7.52
CA GLY A 143 -12.88 22.96 7.02
C GLY A 143 -14.38 23.19 6.81
N LEU A 144 -15.07 22.20 6.25
CA LEU A 144 -16.53 22.25 6.06
C LEU A 144 -17.29 22.29 7.40
N ILE A 145 -16.86 21.50 8.37
CA ILE A 145 -17.45 21.48 9.71
C ILE A 145 -17.24 22.82 10.41
N ALA A 146 -16.04 23.40 10.32
CA ALA A 146 -15.73 24.70 10.89
C ALA A 146 -16.58 25.82 10.25
N ALA A 147 -16.70 25.84 8.94
CA ALA A 147 -17.56 26.79 8.22
C ALA A 147 -19.03 26.68 8.64
N LYS A 148 -19.52 25.47 8.82
CA LYS A 148 -20.89 25.22 9.29
C LYS A 148 -21.09 25.72 10.71
N ALA A 149 -20.14 25.51 11.62
CA ALA A 149 -20.20 25.97 13.01
C ALA A 149 -20.19 27.52 13.10
N GLU A 150 -19.39 28.18 12.25
CA GLU A 150 -19.32 29.64 12.19
C GLU A 150 -20.59 30.29 11.60
N SER A 151 -21.32 29.58 10.76
CA SER A 151 -22.55 30.08 10.14
C SER A 151 -23.77 30.10 11.07
N ARG A 152 -23.62 29.60 12.28
CA ARG A 152 -24.63 29.64 13.33
C ARG A 152 -24.43 30.85 14.27
#